data_5340124a80cb8222e73a627dff804a85
#
_entry.id   5340124a80cb8222e73a627dff804a85
#
_cell.length_a   1.000
_cell.length_b   1.000
_cell.length_c   1.000
_cell.angle_alpha   90.00
_cell.angle_beta   90.00
_cell.angle_gamma   90.00
#
_symmetry.space_group_name_H-M   'P 1'
#
loop_
_entity.id
_entity.type
_entity.pdbx_description
1 polymer ?
#
loop_
_entity_poly.entity_id
_entity_poly.type
_entity_poly.pdbx_seq_one_letter_code
_entity_poly.pdbx_strand_id
1 'polypeptide(L)'
;MYQLVGASFEIDDKTILSPTNLTFAQGEITTLLGHNGCGKSTLIKLLSRQNTPSHGKVLFRKEQVSSYSHMKFAHQVAYLPQHPPVTDGVTVRELVCLGRYPWKGAFGRYSQQDYAIIDSAIEKVGLSDLSERYVASLSGGERQRAWVAMLLAQQSQCILLDEPTSALDVAHQHELLALIRELNQSLGLTVIMVLHDVNMAAKFSDRLIALHSGKVIASGTPEELMTPDTLRKIYGMELALFPHPTTGQPISYIP
;
A
#
# COMPACT_ATOMS: atom_id res chain seq x y z
N MET A 1 12.37 8.73 -0.65
CA MET A 1 11.08 9.46 -0.77
C MET A 1 10.51 9.86 0.60
N TYR A 2 10.16 8.89 1.47
CA TYR A 2 9.76 9.15 2.86
C TYR A 2 10.93 8.96 3.82
N GLN A 3 10.90 9.71 4.93
CA GLN A 3 11.79 9.52 6.08
C GLN A 3 11.01 9.70 7.37
N LEU A 4 11.14 8.74 8.29
CA LEU A 4 10.74 8.86 9.68
C LEU A 4 12.00 9.19 10.48
N VAL A 5 11.91 10.20 11.33
CA VAL A 5 13.02 10.63 12.19
C VAL A 5 12.53 10.63 13.63
N GLY A 6 12.85 9.56 14.36
CA GLY A 6 12.39 9.34 15.72
C GLY A 6 10.86 9.33 15.86
N ALA A 7 10.13 9.03 14.79
CA ALA A 7 8.68 9.10 14.81
C ALA A 7 8.08 7.99 15.69
N SER A 8 7.22 8.36 16.62
CA SER A 8 6.47 7.43 17.48
C SER A 8 4.99 7.77 17.49
N PHE A 9 4.18 6.82 17.93
CA PHE A 9 2.75 7.02 18.05
C PHE A 9 2.21 6.33 19.30
N GLU A 10 1.44 7.09 20.10
CA GLU A 10 0.87 6.68 21.37
C GLU A 10 -0.63 7.00 21.40
N ILE A 11 -1.39 6.14 22.07
CA ILE A 11 -2.81 6.32 22.34
C ILE A 11 -3.04 5.94 23.81
N ASP A 12 -3.64 6.83 24.58
CA ASP A 12 -3.99 6.61 26.00
C ASP A 12 -2.79 6.02 26.78
N ASP A 13 -1.63 6.67 26.71
CA ASP A 13 -0.35 6.28 27.33
C ASP A 13 0.22 4.93 26.86
N LYS A 14 -0.40 4.31 25.85
CA LYS A 14 0.10 3.08 25.25
C LYS A 14 0.88 3.37 23.98
N THR A 15 2.16 2.98 23.96
CA THR A 15 2.99 3.07 22.76
C THR A 15 2.55 2.02 21.73
N ILE A 16 2.03 2.48 20.59
CA ILE A 16 1.64 1.65 19.45
C ILE A 16 2.81 1.51 18.46
N LEU A 17 3.58 2.60 18.25
CA LEU A 17 4.79 2.61 17.46
C LEU A 17 5.89 3.29 18.28
N SER A 18 6.94 2.55 18.58
CA SER A 18 8.13 3.07 19.26
C SER A 18 8.90 4.04 18.38
N PRO A 19 9.75 4.93 18.95
CA PRO A 19 10.57 5.85 18.16
C PRO A 19 11.31 5.12 17.04
N THR A 20 10.99 5.49 15.81
CA THR A 20 11.40 4.77 14.60
C THR A 20 12.12 5.69 13.63
N ASN A 21 13.24 5.20 13.11
CA ASN A 21 13.96 5.81 11.99
C ASN A 21 13.87 4.87 10.78
N LEU A 22 13.23 5.34 9.72
CA LEU A 22 13.03 4.57 8.48
C LEU A 22 13.16 5.48 7.27
N THR A 23 13.61 4.89 6.17
CA THR A 23 13.65 5.57 4.87
C THR A 23 13.01 4.67 3.82
N PHE A 24 12.13 5.24 3.01
CA PHE A 24 11.52 4.59 1.85
C PHE A 24 12.07 5.24 0.59
N ALA A 25 12.61 4.43 -0.31
CA ALA A 25 13.14 4.90 -1.58
C ALA A 25 12.02 5.28 -2.57
N GLN A 26 12.36 6.02 -3.60
CA GLN A 26 11.44 6.34 -4.68
C GLN A 26 11.47 5.24 -5.74
N GLY A 27 10.30 4.91 -6.28
CA GLY A 27 10.17 3.91 -7.36
C GLY A 27 10.23 2.46 -6.88
N GLU A 28 10.39 2.21 -5.57
CA GLU A 28 10.42 0.86 -5.00
C GLU A 28 9.05 0.45 -4.45
N ILE A 29 8.81 -0.85 -4.44
CA ILE A 29 7.74 -1.48 -3.67
C ILE A 29 8.31 -1.90 -2.33
N THR A 30 7.82 -1.29 -1.24
CA THR A 30 8.17 -1.66 0.14
C THR A 30 6.98 -2.31 0.83
N THR A 31 7.15 -3.50 1.37
CA THR A 31 6.10 -4.19 2.14
C THR A 31 6.40 -4.22 3.64
N LEU A 32 5.38 -3.84 4.42
CA LEU A 32 5.38 -3.93 5.88
C LEU A 32 4.85 -5.30 6.30
N LEU A 33 5.63 -6.03 7.08
CA LEU A 33 5.33 -7.36 7.61
C LEU A 33 5.24 -7.35 9.14
N GLY A 34 4.52 -8.30 9.70
CA GLY A 34 4.41 -8.52 11.14
C GLY A 34 3.03 -9.03 11.54
N HIS A 35 2.91 -9.49 12.78
CA HIS A 35 1.64 -9.98 13.32
C HIS A 35 0.58 -8.86 13.47
N ASN A 36 -0.68 -9.23 13.69
CA ASN A 36 -1.75 -8.27 13.91
C ASN A 36 -1.49 -7.43 15.18
N GLY A 37 -1.76 -6.12 15.09
CA GLY A 37 -1.56 -5.20 16.20
C GLY A 37 -0.10 -4.76 16.42
N CYS A 38 0.87 -5.14 15.59
CA CYS A 38 2.28 -4.74 15.75
C CYS A 38 2.61 -3.31 15.27
N GLY A 39 1.63 -2.53 14.76
CA GLY A 39 1.82 -1.14 14.39
C GLY A 39 1.90 -0.85 12.87
N LYS A 40 1.71 -1.84 11.97
CA LYS A 40 1.77 -1.66 10.51
C LYS A 40 0.79 -0.61 9.99
N SER A 41 -0.49 -0.75 10.31
CA SER A 41 -1.53 0.21 9.88
C SER A 41 -1.32 1.58 10.52
N THR A 42 -0.78 1.64 11.74
CA THR A 42 -0.38 2.91 12.38
C THR A 42 0.72 3.58 11.59
N LEU A 43 1.74 2.84 11.18
CA LEU A 43 2.83 3.36 10.36
C LEU A 43 2.31 3.90 9.01
N ILE A 44 1.45 3.14 8.30
CA ILE A 44 0.82 3.62 7.06
C ILE A 44 -0.03 4.88 7.30
N LYS A 45 -0.79 4.94 8.40
CA LYS A 45 -1.59 6.13 8.75
C LYS A 45 -0.74 7.36 9.07
N LEU A 46 0.46 7.19 9.62
CA LEU A 46 1.43 8.28 9.76
C LEU A 46 1.95 8.74 8.40
N LEU A 47 2.26 7.81 7.49
CA LEU A 47 2.71 8.14 6.13
C LEU A 47 1.60 8.81 5.31
N SER A 48 0.35 8.38 5.46
CA SER A 48 -0.82 8.96 4.76
C SER A 48 -1.35 10.25 5.39
N ARG A 49 -0.73 10.73 6.48
CA ARG A 49 -1.17 11.91 7.22
C ARG A 49 -2.58 11.76 7.86
N GLN A 50 -3.04 10.55 8.06
CA GLN A 50 -4.27 10.30 8.84
C GLN A 50 -4.00 10.42 10.34
N ASN A 51 -2.80 10.04 10.78
CA ASN A 51 -2.32 10.25 12.13
C ASN A 51 -1.16 11.25 12.14
N THR A 52 -1.04 12.00 13.24
CA THR A 52 0.13 12.83 13.52
C THR A 52 1.02 12.07 14.50
N PRO A 53 2.35 12.01 14.29
CA PRO A 53 3.24 11.34 15.25
C PRO A 53 3.19 12.04 16.61
N SER A 54 3.22 11.27 17.70
CA SER A 54 3.26 11.80 19.08
C SER A 54 4.60 12.47 19.35
N HIS A 55 5.69 11.87 18.83
CA HIS A 55 7.04 12.43 18.87
C HIS A 55 7.76 12.22 17.54
N GLY A 56 8.84 12.96 17.33
CA GLY A 56 9.60 12.91 16.09
C GLY A 56 8.86 13.55 14.92
N LYS A 57 9.17 13.12 13.70
CA LYS A 57 8.58 13.68 12.48
C LYS A 57 8.56 12.68 11.33
N VAL A 58 7.59 12.86 10.44
CA VAL A 58 7.49 12.17 9.16
C VAL A 58 7.76 13.19 8.06
N LEU A 59 8.74 12.91 7.22
CA LEU A 59 9.13 13.74 6.10
C LEU A 59 8.75 13.06 4.78
N PHE A 60 8.20 13.83 3.87
CA PHE A 60 8.01 13.46 2.47
C PHE A 60 8.80 14.45 1.61
N ARG A 61 9.74 13.95 0.79
CA ARG A 61 10.64 14.80 -0.01
C ARG A 61 11.37 15.88 0.81
N LYS A 62 11.84 15.50 2.00
CA LYS A 62 12.55 16.37 2.98
C LYS A 62 11.68 17.44 3.67
N GLU A 63 10.40 17.55 3.34
CA GLU A 63 9.43 18.42 4.01
C GLU A 63 8.57 17.63 4.99
N GLN A 64 8.16 18.23 6.10
CA GLN A 64 7.26 17.56 7.04
C GLN A 64 5.90 17.31 6.38
N VAL A 65 5.37 16.09 6.52
CA VAL A 65 4.04 15.73 5.99
C VAL A 65 2.94 16.67 6.51
N SER A 66 3.07 17.13 7.76
CA SER A 66 2.12 18.06 8.38
C SER A 66 2.12 19.46 7.75
N SER A 67 3.20 19.88 7.08
CA SER A 67 3.30 21.22 6.44
C SER A 67 2.56 21.31 5.09
N TYR A 68 2.28 20.18 4.46
CA TYR A 68 1.51 20.18 3.21
C TYR A 68 0.05 20.56 3.48
N SER A 69 -0.59 21.30 2.56
CA SER A 69 -2.05 21.34 2.54
C SER A 69 -2.63 19.97 2.12
N HIS A 70 -3.88 19.68 2.49
CA HIS A 70 -4.51 18.39 2.15
C HIS A 70 -4.48 18.11 0.64
N MET A 71 -4.83 19.11 -0.18
CA MET A 71 -4.85 18.98 -1.63
C MET A 71 -3.45 18.76 -2.22
N LYS A 72 -2.45 19.56 -1.77
CA LYS A 72 -1.06 19.38 -2.24
C LYS A 72 -0.51 18.01 -1.88
N PHE A 73 -0.83 17.50 -0.70
CA PHE A 73 -0.40 16.17 -0.29
C PHE A 73 -1.09 15.08 -1.11
N ALA A 74 -2.40 15.21 -1.36
CA ALA A 74 -3.15 14.28 -2.19
C ALA A 74 -2.70 14.25 -3.66
N HIS A 75 -2.08 15.31 -4.20
CA HIS A 75 -1.41 15.25 -5.51
C HIS A 75 -0.16 14.37 -5.51
N GLN A 76 0.41 14.07 -4.34
CA GLN A 76 1.67 13.34 -4.23
C GLN A 76 1.49 11.91 -3.73
N VAL A 77 0.48 11.69 -2.89
CA VAL A 77 0.27 10.44 -2.16
C VAL A 77 -1.19 10.03 -2.25
N ALA A 78 -1.45 8.85 -2.77
CA ALA A 78 -2.74 8.19 -2.73
C ALA A 78 -2.75 7.13 -1.61
N TYR A 79 -3.89 6.90 -0.99
CA TYR A 79 -4.04 5.94 0.10
C TYR A 79 -5.31 5.11 -0.04
N LEU A 80 -5.17 3.80 0.07
CA LEU A 80 -6.26 2.84 0.17
C LEU A 80 -6.28 2.24 1.57
N PRO A 81 -7.33 2.46 2.37
CA PRO A 81 -7.48 1.84 3.67
C PRO A 81 -7.85 0.36 3.54
N GLN A 82 -7.63 -0.42 4.60
CA GLN A 82 -8.01 -1.83 4.69
C GLN A 82 -9.51 -2.06 4.41
N HIS A 83 -10.36 -1.16 4.90
CA HIS A 83 -11.80 -1.16 4.65
C HIS A 83 -12.19 0.11 3.91
N PRO A 84 -12.22 0.07 2.57
CA PRO A 84 -12.70 1.19 1.78
C PRO A 84 -14.18 1.47 2.08
N PRO A 85 -14.64 2.72 1.88
CA PRO A 85 -16.06 3.07 2.08
C PRO A 85 -17.00 2.22 1.23
N VAL A 86 -18.22 2.03 1.72
CA VAL A 86 -19.29 1.40 0.95
C VAL A 86 -19.61 2.25 -0.28
N THR A 87 -19.72 1.60 -1.44
CA THR A 87 -19.91 2.25 -2.75
C THR A 87 -21.26 1.87 -3.37
N ASP A 88 -22.32 1.80 -2.56
CA ASP A 88 -23.66 1.48 -3.06
C ASP A 88 -24.13 2.54 -4.07
N GLY A 89 -24.60 2.07 -5.22
CA GLY A 89 -25.09 2.94 -6.27
C GLY A 89 -24.03 3.71 -7.07
N VAL A 90 -22.75 3.38 -6.91
CA VAL A 90 -21.62 4.00 -7.63
C VAL A 90 -21.11 3.02 -8.69
N THR A 91 -20.97 3.45 -9.93
CA THR A 91 -20.34 2.68 -11.01
C THR A 91 -18.82 2.68 -10.88
N VAL A 92 -18.14 1.77 -11.59
CA VAL A 92 -16.66 1.75 -11.66
C VAL A 92 -16.14 3.10 -12.16
N ARG A 93 -16.71 3.64 -13.23
CA ARG A 93 -16.33 4.93 -13.80
C ARG A 93 -16.48 6.07 -12.77
N GLU A 94 -17.61 6.13 -12.09
CA GLU A 94 -17.86 7.14 -11.05
C GLU A 94 -16.88 7.01 -9.88
N LEU A 95 -16.57 5.80 -9.43
CA LEU A 95 -15.55 5.57 -8.43
C LEU A 95 -14.18 6.12 -8.88
N VAL A 96 -13.77 5.79 -10.12
CA VAL A 96 -12.48 6.24 -10.67
C VAL A 96 -12.44 7.76 -10.84
N CYS A 97 -13.57 8.40 -11.17
CA CYS A 97 -13.70 9.85 -11.18
C CYS A 97 -13.33 10.49 -9.83
N LEU A 98 -13.64 9.85 -8.71
CA LEU A 98 -13.28 10.38 -7.39
C LEU A 98 -11.75 10.52 -7.22
N GLY A 99 -10.94 9.74 -7.93
CA GLY A 99 -9.50 9.91 -7.97
C GLY A 99 -9.05 11.27 -8.50
N ARG A 100 -9.89 11.97 -9.27
CA ARG A 100 -9.60 13.32 -9.75
C ARG A 100 -9.97 14.43 -8.76
N TYR A 101 -10.59 14.10 -7.62
CA TYR A 101 -10.98 15.07 -6.59
C TYR A 101 -9.85 16.02 -6.15
N PRO A 102 -8.61 15.57 -5.90
CA PRO A 102 -7.52 16.47 -5.52
C PRO A 102 -7.23 17.58 -6.56
N TRP A 103 -7.52 17.32 -7.84
CA TRP A 103 -7.27 18.22 -8.96
C TRP A 103 -8.45 19.16 -9.24
N LYS A 104 -9.68 18.74 -8.92
CA LYS A 104 -10.92 19.42 -9.28
C LYS A 104 -11.67 20.05 -8.11
N GLY A 105 -11.51 19.48 -6.92
CA GLY A 105 -12.34 19.85 -5.77
C GLY A 105 -13.80 19.38 -5.95
N ALA A 106 -14.66 19.78 -5.01
CA ALA A 106 -16.05 19.30 -4.94
C ALA A 106 -16.94 19.81 -6.09
N PHE A 107 -16.62 20.97 -6.69
CA PHE A 107 -17.46 21.62 -7.71
C PHE A 107 -16.78 21.75 -9.07
N GLY A 108 -15.58 21.18 -9.22
CA GLY A 108 -14.82 21.23 -10.45
C GLY A 108 -15.43 20.36 -11.55
N ARG A 109 -15.47 20.87 -12.79
CA ARG A 109 -15.91 20.11 -13.96
C ARG A 109 -14.75 19.28 -14.50
N TYR A 110 -15.02 18.04 -14.91
CA TYR A 110 -14.05 17.20 -15.60
C TYR A 110 -13.80 17.71 -17.02
N SER A 111 -12.52 17.84 -17.38
CA SER A 111 -12.08 18.17 -18.74
C SER A 111 -11.95 16.89 -19.58
N GLN A 112 -11.77 17.03 -20.89
CA GLN A 112 -11.44 15.89 -21.76
C GLN A 112 -10.19 15.14 -21.29
N GLN A 113 -9.19 15.87 -20.78
CA GLN A 113 -7.98 15.26 -20.23
C GLN A 113 -8.27 14.42 -18.98
N ASP A 114 -9.19 14.85 -18.11
CA ASP A 114 -9.58 14.07 -16.94
C ASP A 114 -10.28 12.78 -17.35
N TYR A 115 -11.18 12.81 -18.33
CA TYR A 115 -11.81 11.61 -18.86
C TYR A 115 -10.80 10.66 -19.49
N ALA A 116 -9.83 11.16 -20.25
CA ALA A 116 -8.76 10.33 -20.80
C ALA A 116 -7.91 9.66 -19.70
N ILE A 117 -7.64 10.36 -18.59
CA ILE A 117 -6.93 9.78 -17.43
C ILE A 117 -7.78 8.69 -16.77
N ILE A 118 -9.09 8.93 -16.58
CA ILE A 118 -10.04 7.99 -16.01
C ILE A 118 -10.12 6.73 -16.88
N ASP A 119 -10.31 6.89 -18.19
CA ASP A 119 -10.39 5.76 -19.14
C ASP A 119 -9.09 4.94 -19.13
N SER A 120 -7.94 5.61 -19.19
CA SER A 120 -6.64 4.95 -19.11
C SER A 120 -6.43 4.22 -17.78
N ALA A 121 -6.91 4.75 -16.66
CA ALA A 121 -6.82 4.08 -15.37
C ALA A 121 -7.68 2.81 -15.32
N ILE A 122 -8.90 2.86 -15.87
CA ILE A 122 -9.81 1.72 -15.96
C ILE A 122 -9.23 0.63 -16.88
N GLU A 123 -8.68 1.02 -18.02
CA GLU A 123 -8.02 0.12 -18.98
C GLU A 123 -6.84 -0.61 -18.35
N LYS A 124 -5.94 0.12 -17.65
CA LYS A 124 -4.76 -0.45 -17.00
C LYS A 124 -5.06 -1.54 -15.97
N VAL A 125 -6.22 -1.50 -15.36
CA VAL A 125 -6.64 -2.52 -14.39
C VAL A 125 -7.56 -3.60 -15.01
N GLY A 126 -7.79 -3.56 -16.33
CA GLY A 126 -8.58 -4.54 -17.06
C GLY A 126 -10.07 -4.50 -16.74
N LEU A 127 -10.63 -3.30 -16.52
CA LEU A 127 -12.05 -3.12 -16.19
C LEU A 127 -12.85 -2.34 -17.24
N SER A 128 -12.36 -2.22 -18.48
CA SER A 128 -13.02 -1.43 -19.54
C SER A 128 -14.46 -1.88 -19.80
N ASP A 129 -14.70 -3.19 -19.89
CA ASP A 129 -16.03 -3.76 -20.15
C ASP A 129 -16.97 -3.67 -18.93
N LEU A 130 -16.43 -3.32 -17.77
CA LEU A 130 -17.16 -3.22 -16.50
C LEU A 130 -17.31 -1.78 -16.02
N SER A 131 -16.88 -0.80 -16.84
CA SER A 131 -16.83 0.62 -16.44
C SER A 131 -18.16 1.18 -15.95
N GLU A 132 -19.25 0.77 -16.55
CA GLU A 132 -20.61 1.20 -16.21
C GLU A 132 -21.32 0.28 -15.19
N ARG A 133 -20.65 -0.78 -14.72
CA ARG A 133 -21.21 -1.66 -13.68
C ARG A 133 -21.09 -1.02 -12.31
N TYR A 134 -22.07 -1.32 -11.46
CA TYR A 134 -22.01 -0.91 -10.05
C TYR A 134 -20.89 -1.65 -9.31
N VAL A 135 -20.09 -0.94 -8.55
CA VAL A 135 -18.96 -1.49 -7.77
C VAL A 135 -19.43 -2.59 -6.81
N ALA A 136 -20.62 -2.44 -6.23
CA ALA A 136 -21.22 -3.42 -5.34
C ALA A 136 -21.51 -4.77 -6.02
N SER A 137 -21.69 -4.80 -7.35
CA SER A 137 -21.98 -6.02 -8.13
C SER A 137 -20.73 -6.75 -8.62
N LEU A 138 -19.54 -6.19 -8.39
CA LEU A 138 -18.27 -6.77 -8.80
C LEU A 138 -17.84 -7.91 -7.86
N SER A 139 -17.08 -8.86 -8.39
CA SER A 139 -16.31 -9.81 -7.58
C SER A 139 -15.31 -9.07 -6.67
N GLY A 140 -14.80 -9.75 -5.63
CA GLY A 140 -13.81 -9.16 -4.73
C GLY A 140 -12.58 -8.64 -5.45
N GLY A 141 -12.03 -9.41 -6.39
CA GLY A 141 -10.87 -9.03 -7.20
C GLY A 141 -11.13 -7.85 -8.14
N GLU A 142 -12.27 -7.86 -8.87
CA GLU A 142 -12.68 -6.74 -9.72
C GLU A 142 -12.88 -5.46 -8.91
N ARG A 143 -13.54 -5.57 -7.76
CA ARG A 143 -13.75 -4.43 -6.85
C ARG A 143 -12.43 -3.86 -6.36
N GLN A 144 -11.47 -4.70 -5.99
CA GLN A 144 -10.15 -4.23 -5.56
C GLN A 144 -9.39 -3.56 -6.71
N ARG A 145 -9.46 -4.09 -7.94
CA ARG A 145 -8.91 -3.43 -9.12
C ARG A 145 -9.57 -2.07 -9.41
N ALA A 146 -10.87 -1.93 -9.17
CA ALA A 146 -11.57 -0.65 -9.31
C ALA A 146 -11.03 0.41 -8.33
N TRP A 147 -10.74 0.03 -7.07
CA TRP A 147 -10.08 0.90 -6.12
C TRP A 147 -8.66 1.29 -6.56
N VAL A 148 -7.89 0.35 -7.11
CA VAL A 148 -6.56 0.65 -7.67
C VAL A 148 -6.68 1.63 -8.85
N ALA A 149 -7.67 1.46 -9.73
CA ALA A 149 -7.92 2.42 -10.83
C ALA A 149 -8.20 3.84 -10.30
N MET A 150 -8.99 3.98 -9.23
CA MET A 150 -9.22 5.27 -8.59
C MET A 150 -7.91 5.91 -8.11
N LEU A 151 -7.01 5.12 -7.47
CA LEU A 151 -5.70 5.61 -7.04
C LEU A 151 -4.83 6.03 -8.24
N LEU A 152 -4.86 5.29 -9.35
CA LEU A 152 -4.14 5.64 -10.57
C LEU A 152 -4.65 6.93 -11.19
N ALA A 153 -5.98 7.12 -11.21
CA ALA A 153 -6.59 8.34 -11.73
C ALA A 153 -6.19 9.58 -10.92
N GLN A 154 -5.78 9.42 -9.67
CA GLN A 154 -5.24 10.50 -8.84
C GLN A 154 -3.89 11.01 -9.35
N GLN A 155 -3.15 10.20 -10.14
CA GLN A 155 -1.82 10.53 -10.68
C GLN A 155 -0.81 10.93 -9.60
N SER A 156 -0.87 10.30 -8.45
CA SER A 156 0.09 10.48 -7.37
C SER A 156 1.40 9.74 -7.67
N GLN A 157 2.49 10.14 -7.02
CA GLN A 157 3.80 9.49 -7.18
C GLN A 157 4.04 8.35 -6.18
N CYS A 158 3.23 8.30 -5.14
CA CYS A 158 3.29 7.28 -4.10
C CYS A 158 1.90 6.75 -3.81
N ILE A 159 1.79 5.43 -3.72
CA ILE A 159 0.55 4.74 -3.34
C ILE A 159 0.81 4.00 -2.03
N LEU A 160 -0.06 4.22 -1.06
CA LEU A 160 -0.07 3.55 0.23
C LEU A 160 -1.27 2.58 0.26
N LEU A 161 -1.02 1.30 0.54
CA LEU A 161 -2.04 0.25 0.53
C LEU A 161 -2.05 -0.48 1.89
N ASP A 162 -3.15 -0.36 2.62
CA ASP A 162 -3.30 -1.05 3.90
C ASP A 162 -4.07 -2.36 3.69
N GLU A 163 -3.35 -3.48 3.65
CA GLU A 163 -3.86 -4.84 3.43
C GLU A 163 -4.75 -5.01 2.18
N PRO A 164 -4.26 -4.65 0.98
CA PRO A 164 -5.09 -4.63 -0.23
C PRO A 164 -5.60 -6.01 -0.65
N THR A 165 -5.06 -7.09 -0.10
CA THR A 165 -5.36 -8.48 -0.47
C THR A 165 -6.19 -9.23 0.57
N SER A 166 -6.54 -8.63 1.71
CA SER A 166 -7.13 -9.33 2.88
C SER A 166 -8.48 -10.01 2.61
N ALA A 167 -9.25 -9.56 1.62
CA ALA A 167 -10.56 -10.10 1.28
C ALA A 167 -10.57 -10.95 -0.01
N LEU A 168 -9.38 -11.34 -0.51
CA LEU A 168 -9.22 -12.04 -1.77
C LEU A 168 -8.73 -13.48 -1.56
N ASP A 169 -9.13 -14.40 -2.43
CA ASP A 169 -8.51 -15.70 -2.53
C ASP A 169 -7.08 -15.63 -3.11
N VAL A 170 -6.35 -16.72 -3.03
CA VAL A 170 -4.93 -16.79 -3.41
C VAL A 170 -4.69 -16.37 -4.86
N ALA A 171 -5.57 -16.76 -5.79
CA ALA A 171 -5.42 -16.43 -7.21
C ALA A 171 -5.57 -14.92 -7.42
N HIS A 172 -6.63 -14.32 -6.89
CA HIS A 172 -6.88 -12.89 -7.01
C HIS A 172 -5.85 -12.05 -6.23
N GLN A 173 -5.31 -12.54 -5.10
CA GLN A 173 -4.19 -11.89 -4.41
C GLN A 173 -2.97 -11.78 -5.32
N HIS A 174 -2.62 -12.90 -5.98
CA HIS A 174 -1.48 -12.94 -6.90
C HIS A 174 -1.68 -11.99 -8.09
N GLU A 175 -2.86 -12.02 -8.72
CA GLU A 175 -3.20 -11.14 -9.85
C GLU A 175 -3.09 -9.66 -9.47
N LEU A 176 -3.63 -9.27 -8.31
CA LEU A 176 -3.58 -7.89 -7.82
C LEU A 176 -2.14 -7.43 -7.55
N LEU A 177 -1.33 -8.27 -6.91
CA LEU A 177 0.08 -7.93 -6.62
C LEU A 177 0.93 -7.89 -7.89
N ALA A 178 0.66 -8.77 -8.87
CA ALA A 178 1.28 -8.72 -10.18
C ALA A 178 0.94 -7.43 -10.93
N LEU A 179 -0.34 -7.01 -10.91
CA LEU A 179 -0.77 -5.73 -11.46
C LEU A 179 -0.07 -4.55 -10.78
N ILE A 180 0.00 -4.53 -9.44
CA ILE A 180 0.70 -3.47 -8.69
C ILE A 180 2.18 -3.42 -9.09
N ARG A 181 2.84 -4.57 -9.27
CA ARG A 181 4.24 -4.66 -9.72
C ARG A 181 4.41 -4.11 -11.13
N GLU A 182 3.53 -4.47 -12.06
CA GLU A 182 3.52 -3.95 -13.42
C GLU A 182 3.35 -2.43 -13.44
N LEU A 183 2.39 -1.91 -12.68
CA LEU A 183 2.15 -0.47 -12.55
C LEU A 183 3.35 0.26 -11.92
N ASN A 184 4.00 -0.32 -10.93
CA ASN A 184 5.23 0.23 -10.36
C ASN A 184 6.33 0.35 -11.43
N GLN A 185 6.57 -0.71 -12.21
CA GLN A 185 7.61 -0.74 -13.24
C GLN A 185 7.30 0.18 -14.41
N SER A 186 6.06 0.19 -14.90
CA SER A 186 5.68 0.96 -16.08
C SER A 186 5.52 2.46 -15.81
N LEU A 187 5.12 2.84 -14.60
CA LEU A 187 4.84 4.23 -14.22
C LEU A 187 5.87 4.83 -13.26
N GLY A 188 6.83 4.06 -12.78
CA GLY A 188 7.81 4.50 -11.77
C GLY A 188 7.20 4.84 -10.42
N LEU A 189 6.06 4.23 -10.09
CA LEU A 189 5.33 4.50 -8.84
C LEU A 189 6.10 3.98 -7.63
N THR A 190 6.08 4.74 -6.55
CA THR A 190 6.48 4.22 -5.24
C THR A 190 5.28 3.57 -4.58
N VAL A 191 5.43 2.34 -4.09
CA VAL A 191 4.36 1.64 -3.41
C VAL A 191 4.82 1.24 -2.01
N ILE A 192 4.01 1.57 -1.00
CA ILE A 192 4.21 1.08 0.36
C ILE A 192 2.94 0.33 0.75
N MET A 193 3.05 -0.95 1.06
CA MET A 193 1.88 -1.77 1.36
C MET A 193 2.06 -2.64 2.59
N VAL A 194 0.95 -3.03 3.20
CA VAL A 194 0.90 -4.05 4.26
C VAL A 194 0.47 -5.36 3.64
N LEU A 195 1.21 -6.43 3.90
CA LEU A 195 0.81 -7.79 3.56
C LEU A 195 0.97 -8.71 4.77
N HIS A 196 0.23 -9.82 4.78
CA HIS A 196 0.34 -10.86 5.81
C HIS A 196 1.19 -12.04 5.35
N ASP A 197 1.11 -12.39 4.07
CA ASP A 197 1.85 -13.51 3.49
C ASP A 197 3.27 -13.06 3.12
N VAL A 198 4.25 -13.68 3.78
CA VAL A 198 5.67 -13.34 3.57
C VAL A 198 6.17 -13.81 2.21
N ASN A 199 5.64 -14.91 1.65
CA ASN A 199 6.05 -15.40 0.35
C ASN A 199 5.56 -14.45 -0.76
N MET A 200 4.32 -13.96 -0.65
CA MET A 200 3.81 -12.92 -1.55
C MET A 200 4.60 -11.62 -1.40
N ALA A 201 4.91 -11.21 -0.17
CA ALA A 201 5.71 -10.03 0.09
C ALA A 201 7.11 -10.15 -0.53
N ALA A 202 7.78 -11.29 -0.33
CA ALA A 202 9.11 -11.55 -0.91
C ALA A 202 9.09 -11.56 -2.43
N LYS A 203 8.03 -12.11 -3.05
CA LYS A 203 7.89 -12.20 -4.50
C LYS A 203 7.66 -10.85 -5.17
N PHE A 204 6.87 -9.97 -4.56
CA PHE A 204 6.38 -8.75 -5.22
C PHE A 204 7.01 -7.45 -4.72
N SER A 205 7.94 -7.49 -3.75
CA SER A 205 8.55 -6.30 -3.17
C SER A 205 10.04 -6.20 -3.46
N ASP A 206 10.54 -4.97 -3.49
CA ASP A 206 11.97 -4.66 -3.55
C ASP A 206 12.57 -4.60 -2.13
N ARG A 207 11.76 -4.19 -1.16
CA ARG A 207 12.13 -4.13 0.27
C ARG A 207 11.05 -4.66 1.17
N LEU A 208 11.48 -5.27 2.26
CA LEU A 208 10.63 -5.71 3.36
C LEU A 208 11.02 -4.95 4.62
N ILE A 209 10.02 -4.57 5.41
CA ILE A 209 10.19 -3.99 6.74
C ILE A 209 9.35 -4.81 7.70
N ALA A 210 9.99 -5.43 8.67
CA ALA A 210 9.34 -6.27 9.66
C ALA A 210 9.13 -5.51 10.97
N LEU A 211 7.88 -5.51 11.45
CA LEU A 211 7.48 -4.93 12.71
C LEU A 211 7.08 -6.02 13.71
N HIS A 212 7.47 -5.82 14.97
CA HIS A 212 7.03 -6.63 16.10
C HIS A 212 6.81 -5.73 17.32
N SER A 213 5.63 -5.81 17.94
CA SER A 213 5.28 -5.04 19.16
C SER A 213 5.67 -3.54 19.07
N GLY A 214 5.29 -2.89 18.00
CA GLY A 214 5.54 -1.45 17.78
C GLY A 214 6.99 -1.09 17.41
N LYS A 215 7.86 -2.05 17.17
CA LYS A 215 9.27 -1.82 16.81
C LYS A 215 9.59 -2.39 15.44
N VAL A 216 10.41 -1.70 14.68
CA VAL A 216 11.04 -2.26 13.48
C VAL A 216 12.16 -3.19 13.94
N ILE A 217 12.05 -4.47 13.58
CA ILE A 217 13.00 -5.50 13.98
C ILE A 217 13.95 -5.93 12.86
N ALA A 218 13.55 -5.71 11.60
CA ALA A 218 14.38 -5.95 10.42
C ALA A 218 13.92 -5.08 9.25
N SER A 219 14.84 -4.70 8.38
CA SER A 219 14.58 -3.99 7.12
C SER A 219 15.67 -4.32 6.12
N GLY A 220 15.30 -4.73 4.90
CA GLY A 220 16.24 -5.12 3.85
C GLY A 220 15.55 -5.64 2.62
N THR A 221 16.32 -6.28 1.73
CA THR A 221 15.76 -6.99 0.58
C THR A 221 15.03 -8.27 1.01
N PRO A 222 14.18 -8.85 0.16
CA PRO A 222 13.58 -10.16 0.44
C PRO A 222 14.62 -11.22 0.79
N GLU A 223 15.75 -11.28 0.08
CA GLU A 223 16.82 -12.26 0.32
C GLU A 223 17.46 -12.08 1.71
N GLU A 224 17.61 -10.84 2.17
CA GLU A 224 18.17 -10.53 3.50
C GLU A 224 17.21 -10.92 4.64
N LEU A 225 15.90 -10.77 4.43
CA LEU A 225 14.90 -11.01 5.46
C LEU A 225 14.36 -12.44 5.48
N MET A 226 14.36 -13.14 4.35
CA MET A 226 13.90 -14.53 4.24
C MET A 226 14.93 -15.50 4.87
N THR A 227 15.10 -15.41 6.19
CA THR A 227 15.93 -16.30 7.00
C THR A 227 15.10 -16.88 8.14
N PRO A 228 15.35 -18.15 8.59
CA PRO A 228 14.59 -18.76 9.69
C PRO A 228 14.56 -17.89 10.95
N ASP A 229 15.69 -17.29 11.31
CA ASP A 229 15.82 -16.44 12.50
C ASP A 229 14.96 -15.16 12.40
N THR A 230 14.94 -14.51 11.24
CA THR A 230 14.13 -13.32 11.01
C THR A 230 12.65 -13.67 11.01
N LEU A 231 12.26 -14.73 10.31
CA LEU A 231 10.87 -15.19 10.25
C LEU A 231 10.35 -15.59 11.63
N ARG A 232 11.17 -16.27 12.44
CA ARG A 232 10.83 -16.60 13.84
C ARG A 232 10.58 -15.34 14.68
N LYS A 233 11.39 -14.29 14.51
CA LYS A 233 11.19 -13.01 15.21
C LYS A 233 9.92 -12.29 14.76
N ILE A 234 9.56 -12.40 13.47
CA ILE A 234 8.36 -11.76 12.90
C ILE A 234 7.09 -12.47 13.37
N TYR A 235 7.05 -13.82 13.27
CA TYR A 235 5.83 -14.60 13.44
C TYR A 235 5.73 -15.29 14.81
N GLY A 236 6.81 -15.33 15.59
CA GLY A 236 6.83 -16.01 16.88
C GLY A 236 6.81 -17.54 16.79
N MET A 237 7.01 -18.11 15.60
CA MET A 237 7.01 -19.55 15.32
C MET A 237 8.16 -19.92 14.38
N GLU A 238 8.54 -21.18 14.38
CA GLU A 238 9.53 -21.69 13.44
C GLU A 238 8.93 -21.81 12.03
N LEU A 239 9.62 -21.23 11.06
CA LEU A 239 9.34 -21.37 9.64
C LEU A 239 10.61 -21.90 8.98
N ALA A 240 10.48 -22.95 8.20
CA ALA A 240 11.55 -23.48 7.38
C ALA A 240 11.54 -22.81 6.00
N LEU A 241 12.66 -22.89 5.30
CA LEU A 241 12.82 -22.34 3.97
C LEU A 241 13.29 -23.43 3.01
N PHE A 242 12.78 -23.38 1.79
CA PHE A 242 13.32 -24.13 0.66
C PHE A 242 13.43 -23.25 -0.58
N PRO A 243 14.36 -23.52 -1.50
CA PRO A 243 14.48 -22.74 -2.73
C PRO A 243 13.33 -23.05 -3.69
N HIS A 244 12.72 -22.03 -4.27
CA HIS A 244 11.72 -22.21 -5.32
C HIS A 244 12.32 -22.99 -6.49
N PRO A 245 11.69 -24.06 -7.01
CA PRO A 245 12.28 -24.96 -7.99
C PRO A 245 12.74 -24.28 -9.28
N THR A 246 12.06 -23.21 -9.67
CA THR A 246 12.33 -22.50 -10.94
C THR A 246 13.17 -21.25 -10.75
N THR A 247 12.92 -20.46 -9.69
CA THR A 247 13.55 -19.14 -9.50
C THR A 247 14.70 -19.15 -8.51
N GLY A 248 14.83 -20.20 -7.68
CA GLY A 248 15.79 -20.29 -6.59
C GLY A 248 15.49 -19.38 -5.39
N GLN A 249 14.46 -18.54 -5.46
CA GLN A 249 14.09 -17.66 -4.35
C GLN A 249 13.60 -18.47 -3.14
N PRO A 250 13.90 -18.03 -1.90
CA PRO A 250 13.46 -18.74 -0.71
C PRO A 250 11.94 -18.66 -0.55
N ILE A 251 11.33 -19.82 -0.28
CA ILE A 251 9.91 -19.95 0.08
C ILE A 251 9.84 -20.45 1.52
N SER A 252 9.05 -19.77 2.35
CA SER A 252 8.80 -20.19 3.71
C SER A 252 7.64 -21.18 3.80
N TYR A 253 7.76 -22.15 4.70
CA TYR A 253 6.69 -23.10 5.01
C TYR A 253 6.70 -23.46 6.50
N ILE A 254 5.59 -23.98 7.00
CA ILE A 254 5.49 -24.52 8.36
C ILE A 254 5.96 -25.98 8.27
N PRO A 255 7.02 -26.37 9.02
CA PRO A 255 7.58 -27.73 8.98
C PRO A 255 6.65 -28.77 9.60
#